data_5bde56f7c1d468c1dc6e512f0f6b44d7
#
_entry.id   5bde56f7c1d468c1dc6e512f0f6b44d7
#
_cell.length_a   1.000
_cell.length_b   1.000
_cell.length_c   1.000
_cell.angle_alpha   90.00
_cell.angle_beta   90.00
_cell.angle_gamma   90.00
#
_symmetry.space_group_name_H-M   'P 1'
#
loop_
_entity.id
_entity.type
_entity.pdbx_description
1 polymer ?
#
loop_
_entity_poly.entity_id
_entity_poly.type
_entity_poly.pdbx_seq_one_letter_code
_entity_poly.pdbx_strand_id
1 'polypeptide(L)'
;MTARSFALSLIIGAGLLLGTTLSANVLTDPQGVFGINIIAQSADPNWRYLLFNQYKRDASGIDGIIFGSSRAAYIDGTAFGDRIGRPQTLKFAVPYGLITDHLPMLQYVLNDKRARGEQLKSVLLLLDLDLFGKTPWTNTNINAFLPPAISDESTVRFWWRYLTAFQYRKWRDSVRRRYPDAVSRQSGSTEKNTLVRQSAVAGFPAAATGGAGDASRSIQTAASGQLADEAVALSHRGRKSWNAERPDLARQISFLAQFVEICRSNDVALTVATSPMSRANMEGYPDGELEALTERLNRLTPIWDFSSPKWLADNPNYWADFSHFSDAVGLLMLDRMFLGNSSAPADFGRLRPQLAP
;
A
#
# COMPACT_ATOMS: atom_id res chain seq x y z
N MET A 1 -21.98 33.35 38.09
CA MET A 1 -20.95 33.47 37.05
C MET A 1 -21.40 34.52 36.06
N THR A 2 -20.59 35.56 35.81
CA THR A 2 -20.99 36.59 34.84
C THR A 2 -20.81 36.06 33.40
N ALA A 3 -21.55 36.62 32.45
CA ALA A 3 -21.42 36.24 31.04
C ALA A 3 -19.97 36.39 30.52
N ARG A 4 -19.25 37.39 31.01
CA ARG A 4 -17.82 37.62 30.68
C ARG A 4 -16.92 36.51 31.22
N SER A 5 -17.10 36.09 32.49
CA SER A 5 -16.28 35.00 33.05
C SER A 5 -16.59 33.67 32.39
N PHE A 6 -17.83 33.41 31.98
CA PHE A 6 -18.17 32.23 31.20
C PHE A 6 -17.51 32.24 29.83
N ALA A 7 -17.60 33.33 29.07
CA ALA A 7 -16.96 33.47 27.76
C ALA A 7 -15.42 33.29 27.84
N LEU A 8 -14.79 33.90 28.86
CA LEU A 8 -13.35 33.73 29.06
C LEU A 8 -12.97 32.31 29.37
N SER A 9 -13.70 31.61 30.23
CA SER A 9 -13.47 30.20 30.55
C SER A 9 -13.62 29.30 29.31
N LEU A 10 -14.59 29.58 28.45
CA LEU A 10 -14.81 28.86 27.20
C LEU A 10 -13.63 29.05 26.24
N ILE A 11 -13.15 30.28 26.06
CA ILE A 11 -12.00 30.60 25.21
C ILE A 11 -10.74 29.93 25.73
N ILE A 12 -10.46 29.98 27.03
CA ILE A 12 -9.32 29.33 27.65
C ILE A 12 -9.43 27.82 27.47
N GLY A 13 -10.60 27.22 27.73
CA GLY A 13 -10.80 25.77 27.54
C GLY A 13 -10.62 25.33 26.10
N ALA A 14 -11.15 26.06 25.14
CA ALA A 14 -10.95 25.79 23.71
C ALA A 14 -9.48 25.94 23.30
N GLY A 15 -8.79 26.96 23.80
CA GLY A 15 -7.36 27.17 23.56
C GLY A 15 -6.49 26.03 24.12
N LEU A 16 -6.78 25.57 25.32
CA LEU A 16 -6.09 24.45 25.95
C LEU A 16 -6.32 23.14 25.16
N LEU A 17 -7.57 22.87 24.76
CA LEU A 17 -7.90 21.69 23.95
C LEU A 17 -7.18 21.71 22.61
N LEU A 18 -7.19 22.84 21.91
CA LEU A 18 -6.48 23.01 20.65
C LEU A 18 -4.97 22.84 20.84
N GLY A 19 -4.38 23.52 21.81
CA GLY A 19 -2.94 23.41 22.12
C GLY A 19 -2.52 21.99 22.46
N THR A 20 -3.31 21.28 23.26
CA THR A 20 -3.07 19.87 23.59
C THR A 20 -3.15 18.98 22.34
N THR A 21 -4.15 19.19 21.47
CA THR A 21 -4.32 18.44 20.22
C THR A 21 -3.14 18.66 19.29
N LEU A 22 -2.73 19.90 19.06
CA LEU A 22 -1.58 20.23 18.23
C LEU A 22 -0.30 19.58 18.75
N SER A 23 -0.02 19.72 20.04
CA SER A 23 1.16 19.13 20.67
C SER A 23 1.14 17.60 20.60
N ALA A 24 0.02 16.97 20.88
CA ALA A 24 -0.11 15.52 20.80
C ALA A 24 0.12 15.00 19.37
N ASN A 25 -0.45 15.66 18.36
CA ASN A 25 -0.25 15.27 16.97
C ASN A 25 1.21 15.39 16.55
N VAL A 26 1.90 16.46 16.90
CA VAL A 26 3.30 16.67 16.54
C VAL A 26 4.21 15.69 17.30
N LEU A 27 4.03 15.56 18.62
CA LEU A 27 4.93 14.75 19.44
C LEU A 27 4.76 13.25 19.24
N THR A 28 3.54 12.77 18.98
CA THR A 28 3.28 11.34 18.75
C THR A 28 3.32 10.94 17.27
N ASP A 29 3.20 11.91 16.38
CA ASP A 29 3.25 11.75 14.91
C ASP A 29 2.60 10.46 14.40
N PRO A 30 1.29 10.23 14.65
CA PRO A 30 0.67 8.95 14.38
C PRO A 30 0.66 8.57 12.90
N GLN A 31 0.78 9.52 11.98
CA GLN A 31 0.85 9.32 10.54
C GLN A 31 2.28 9.36 9.97
N GLY A 32 3.29 9.69 10.78
CA GLY A 32 4.67 9.81 10.34
C GLY A 32 4.95 11.01 9.44
N VAL A 33 4.05 12.00 9.41
CA VAL A 33 4.15 13.14 8.47
C VAL A 33 5.07 14.24 8.97
N PHE A 34 5.26 14.38 10.28
CA PHE A 34 6.17 15.37 10.87
C PHE A 34 7.61 14.84 10.96
N GLY A 35 7.82 13.52 10.86
CA GLY A 35 9.12 12.88 10.98
C GLY A 35 9.68 12.87 12.41
N ILE A 36 8.83 13.09 13.43
CA ILE A 36 9.20 13.16 14.84
C ILE A 36 8.98 11.80 15.49
N ASN A 37 10.06 11.04 15.72
CA ASN A 37 10.02 9.70 16.30
C ASN A 37 10.67 9.63 17.71
N ILE A 38 10.58 10.72 18.48
CA ILE A 38 11.24 10.81 19.79
C ILE A 38 10.48 10.04 20.85
N ILE A 39 9.19 10.29 20.99
CA ILE A 39 8.36 9.73 22.06
C ILE A 39 7.38 8.67 21.59
N ALA A 40 7.22 8.48 20.30
CA ALA A 40 6.27 7.55 19.74
C ALA A 40 6.78 6.93 18.42
N GLN A 41 6.10 5.88 17.97
CA GLN A 41 6.29 5.29 16.64
C GLN A 41 4.96 5.36 15.90
N SER A 42 4.96 5.81 14.64
CA SER A 42 3.74 5.99 13.85
C SER A 42 2.84 4.76 13.87
N ALA A 43 1.61 4.94 14.37
CA ALA A 43 0.65 3.84 14.51
C ALA A 43 -0.07 3.51 13.22
N ASP A 44 -0.24 4.52 12.35
CA ASP A 44 -1.03 4.42 11.12
C ASP A 44 -0.46 5.38 10.06
N PRO A 45 0.71 5.02 9.48
CA PRO A 45 1.46 5.92 8.62
C PRO A 45 0.69 6.36 7.37
N ASN A 46 0.86 7.60 6.96
CA ASN A 46 0.49 8.01 5.60
C ASN A 46 1.57 7.56 4.62
N TRP A 47 1.42 6.36 4.10
CA TRP A 47 2.37 5.77 3.17
C TRP A 47 2.54 6.58 1.89
N ARG A 48 1.49 7.26 1.41
CA ARG A 48 1.56 8.12 0.22
C ARG A 48 2.56 9.26 0.43
N TYR A 49 2.48 9.91 1.58
CA TYR A 49 3.39 10.98 1.97
C TYR A 49 4.82 10.48 2.22
N LEU A 50 4.96 9.35 2.93
CA LEU A 50 6.26 8.79 3.27
C LEU A 50 7.03 8.31 2.04
N LEU A 51 6.38 7.58 1.14
CA LEU A 51 6.99 7.07 -0.10
C LEU A 51 7.32 8.22 -1.07
N PHE A 52 6.47 9.24 -1.13
CA PHE A 52 6.77 10.47 -1.88
C PHE A 52 8.03 11.17 -1.36
N ASN A 53 8.15 11.32 -0.04
CA ASN A 53 9.35 11.90 0.56
C ASN A 53 10.58 11.02 0.41
N GLN A 54 10.43 9.69 0.42
CA GLN A 54 11.51 8.78 0.08
C GLN A 54 12.00 9.04 -1.34
N TYR A 55 11.10 9.10 -2.33
CA TYR A 55 11.48 9.47 -3.69
C TYR A 55 12.24 10.79 -3.74
N LYS A 56 11.74 11.84 -3.07
CA LYS A 56 12.40 13.16 -3.08
C LYS A 56 13.83 13.13 -2.53
N ARG A 57 14.12 12.28 -1.55
CA ARG A 57 15.49 12.13 -1.02
C ARG A 57 16.42 11.41 -1.97
N ASP A 58 15.91 10.37 -2.66
CA ASP A 58 16.72 9.42 -3.42
C ASP A 58 16.53 9.56 -4.93
N ALA A 59 15.87 10.63 -5.38
CA ALA A 59 15.37 10.79 -6.75
C ALA A 59 16.43 10.58 -7.85
N SER A 60 17.65 11.06 -7.65
CA SER A 60 18.71 11.00 -8.66
C SER A 60 19.17 9.58 -9.02
N GLY A 61 18.96 8.63 -8.13
CA GLY A 61 19.39 7.24 -8.37
C GLY A 61 18.27 6.32 -8.86
N ILE A 62 17.01 6.76 -8.81
CA ILE A 62 15.87 5.89 -9.09
C ILE A 62 15.58 5.84 -10.59
N ASP A 63 15.81 4.69 -11.22
CA ASP A 63 15.53 4.42 -12.63
C ASP A 63 14.31 3.51 -12.84
N GLY A 64 13.90 2.77 -11.82
CA GLY A 64 12.76 1.85 -11.84
C GLY A 64 11.79 2.10 -10.70
N ILE A 65 10.48 1.96 -10.95
CA ILE A 65 9.46 2.08 -9.92
C ILE A 65 8.48 0.91 -10.01
N ILE A 66 8.15 0.33 -8.84
CA ILE A 66 7.06 -0.62 -8.68
C ILE A 66 5.88 0.13 -8.08
N PHE A 67 4.77 0.22 -8.79
CA PHE A 67 3.50 0.75 -8.31
C PHE A 67 2.52 -0.38 -7.98
N GLY A 68 1.74 -0.19 -6.93
CA GLY A 68 0.66 -1.11 -6.57
C GLY A 68 0.14 -0.90 -5.16
N SER A 69 -0.78 -1.75 -4.74
CA SER A 69 -1.32 -1.73 -3.38
C SER A 69 -0.31 -2.32 -2.36
N SER A 70 -0.80 -2.68 -1.18
CA SER A 70 -0.01 -3.42 -0.17
C SER A 70 0.59 -4.73 -0.72
N ARG A 71 0.00 -5.35 -1.73
CA ARG A 71 0.53 -6.56 -2.37
C ARG A 71 1.83 -6.30 -3.12
N ALA A 72 2.02 -5.11 -3.68
CA ALA A 72 3.28 -4.74 -4.32
C ALA A 72 4.46 -4.64 -3.34
N ALA A 73 4.20 -4.54 -2.03
CA ALA A 73 5.25 -4.59 -1.02
C ALA A 73 6.01 -5.93 -0.99
N TYR A 74 5.37 -7.01 -1.42
CA TYR A 74 5.93 -8.37 -1.50
C TYR A 74 6.69 -8.64 -2.81
N ILE A 75 6.77 -7.67 -3.71
CA ILE A 75 7.70 -7.72 -4.84
C ILE A 75 9.04 -7.17 -4.38
N ASP A 76 10.10 -7.96 -4.52
CA ASP A 76 11.45 -7.52 -4.16
C ASP A 76 11.95 -6.47 -5.14
N GLY A 77 12.21 -5.24 -4.64
CA GLY A 77 12.68 -4.13 -5.45
C GLY A 77 14.08 -4.36 -6.00
N THR A 78 14.99 -4.97 -5.23
CA THR A 78 16.35 -5.30 -5.67
C THR A 78 16.30 -6.33 -6.78
N ALA A 79 15.54 -7.41 -6.57
CA ALA A 79 15.36 -8.44 -7.57
C ALA A 79 14.70 -7.91 -8.86
N PHE A 80 13.77 -6.98 -8.76
CA PHE A 80 13.22 -6.27 -9.93
C PHE A 80 14.31 -5.46 -10.64
N GLY A 81 15.06 -4.68 -9.87
CA GLY A 81 16.17 -3.87 -10.40
C GLY A 81 17.20 -4.70 -11.16
N ASP A 82 17.62 -5.83 -10.59
CA ASP A 82 18.57 -6.74 -11.22
C ASP A 82 18.06 -7.27 -12.57
N ARG A 83 16.75 -7.64 -12.64
CA ARG A 83 16.17 -8.20 -13.87
C ARG A 83 16.01 -7.19 -14.99
N ILE A 84 15.83 -5.92 -14.66
CA ILE A 84 15.76 -4.84 -15.65
C ILE A 84 17.12 -4.17 -15.90
N GLY A 85 18.19 -4.64 -15.25
CA GLY A 85 19.53 -4.04 -15.33
C GLY A 85 19.61 -2.64 -14.71
N ARG A 86 18.81 -2.38 -13.67
CA ARG A 86 18.69 -1.08 -12.98
C ARG A 86 18.70 -1.27 -11.47
N PRO A 87 19.83 -1.09 -10.79
CA PRO A 87 19.99 -1.48 -9.39
C PRO A 87 19.16 -0.62 -8.42
N GLN A 88 18.77 0.60 -8.81
CA GLN A 88 18.06 1.51 -7.93
C GLN A 88 16.58 1.58 -8.31
N THR A 89 15.76 0.95 -7.49
CA THR A 89 14.30 0.93 -7.67
C THR A 89 13.59 1.44 -6.43
N LEU A 90 12.46 2.12 -6.63
CA LEU A 90 11.54 2.51 -5.57
C LEU A 90 10.27 1.67 -5.64
N LYS A 91 9.81 1.19 -4.49
CA LYS A 91 8.47 0.59 -4.36
C LYS A 91 7.49 1.66 -3.89
N PHE A 92 6.56 2.04 -4.74
CA PHE A 92 5.42 2.87 -4.38
C PHE A 92 4.21 1.95 -4.09
N ALA A 93 4.41 1.09 -3.09
CA ALA A 93 3.43 0.12 -2.60
C ALA A 93 2.57 0.77 -1.51
N VAL A 94 1.36 1.16 -1.85
CA VAL A 94 0.48 1.94 -0.98
C VAL A 94 -0.65 1.06 -0.46
N PRO A 95 -0.89 0.94 0.85
CA PRO A 95 -2.05 0.21 1.37
C PRO A 95 -3.34 0.68 0.72
N TYR A 96 -4.10 -0.25 0.15
CA TYR A 96 -5.30 0.04 -0.66
C TYR A 96 -5.06 1.04 -1.79
N GLY A 97 -3.83 1.10 -2.32
CA GLY A 97 -3.45 1.98 -3.41
C GLY A 97 -4.21 1.64 -4.68
N LEU A 98 -4.78 2.65 -5.30
CA LEU A 98 -5.51 2.58 -6.55
C LEU A 98 -4.73 3.29 -7.65
N ILE A 99 -5.09 3.05 -8.89
CA ILE A 99 -4.48 3.77 -10.02
C ILE A 99 -4.59 5.30 -9.88
N THR A 100 -5.61 5.78 -9.17
CA THR A 100 -5.80 7.20 -8.83
C THR A 100 -4.74 7.76 -7.88
N ASP A 101 -4.06 6.90 -7.11
CA ASP A 101 -2.93 7.28 -6.27
C ASP A 101 -1.62 7.28 -7.07
N HIS A 102 -1.50 6.33 -8.01
CA HIS A 102 -0.26 6.07 -8.74
C HIS A 102 -0.03 7.04 -9.89
N LEU A 103 -1.08 7.45 -10.59
CA LEU A 103 -0.98 8.35 -11.74
C LEU A 103 -0.38 9.71 -11.36
N PRO A 104 -0.85 10.42 -10.32
CA PRO A 104 -0.23 11.70 -9.92
C PRO A 104 1.24 11.54 -9.49
N MET A 105 1.58 10.41 -8.84
CA MET A 105 2.97 10.13 -8.46
C MET A 105 3.85 9.90 -9.70
N LEU A 106 3.38 9.12 -10.68
CA LEU A 106 4.10 8.93 -11.94
C LEU A 106 4.33 10.25 -12.66
N GLN A 107 3.30 11.09 -12.77
CA GLN A 107 3.41 12.41 -13.41
C GLN A 107 4.45 13.29 -12.71
N TYR A 108 4.43 13.32 -11.38
CA TYR A 108 5.42 14.06 -10.59
C TYR A 108 6.84 13.56 -10.86
N VAL A 109 7.04 12.23 -10.80
CA VAL A 109 8.36 11.62 -11.05
C VAL A 109 8.88 11.98 -12.43
N LEU A 110 8.08 11.87 -13.46
CA LEU A 110 8.47 12.17 -14.83
C LEU A 110 8.85 13.65 -15.01
N ASN A 111 8.07 14.54 -14.40
CA ASN A 111 8.38 15.97 -14.44
C ASN A 111 9.66 16.32 -13.67
N ASP A 112 9.86 15.74 -12.48
CA ASP A 112 11.08 15.95 -11.68
C ASP A 112 12.31 15.39 -12.38
N LYS A 113 12.24 14.18 -12.96
CA LYS A 113 13.30 13.58 -13.75
C LYS A 113 13.67 14.46 -14.97
N ARG A 114 12.67 14.92 -15.70
CA ARG A 114 12.87 15.83 -16.85
C ARG A 114 13.54 17.14 -16.42
N ALA A 115 13.12 17.72 -15.30
CA ALA A 115 13.72 18.94 -14.76
C ALA A 115 15.20 18.79 -14.37
N ARG A 116 15.61 17.55 -14.04
CA ARG A 116 17.01 17.18 -13.72
C ARG A 116 17.82 16.74 -14.94
N GLY A 117 17.22 16.66 -16.12
CA GLY A 117 17.87 16.05 -17.30
C GLY A 117 18.03 14.53 -17.20
N GLU A 118 17.26 13.89 -16.33
CA GLU A 118 17.23 12.44 -16.09
C GLU A 118 15.98 11.81 -16.70
N GLN A 119 15.93 10.46 -16.74
CA GLN A 119 14.78 9.73 -17.27
C GLN A 119 14.41 8.55 -16.35
N LEU A 120 13.13 8.37 -16.08
CA LEU A 120 12.60 7.12 -15.56
C LEU A 120 12.63 6.06 -16.68
N LYS A 121 13.20 4.89 -16.42
CA LYS A 121 13.41 3.86 -17.47
C LYS A 121 12.37 2.77 -17.45
N SER A 122 11.95 2.32 -16.26
CA SER A 122 11.09 1.14 -16.12
C SER A 122 10.04 1.33 -15.03
N VAL A 123 8.85 0.86 -15.31
CA VAL A 123 7.74 0.81 -14.35
C VAL A 123 7.13 -0.59 -14.35
N LEU A 124 6.98 -1.17 -13.18
CA LEU A 124 6.12 -2.33 -12.93
C LEU A 124 4.85 -1.83 -12.23
N LEU A 125 3.70 -2.02 -12.85
CA LEU A 125 2.39 -1.70 -12.27
C LEU A 125 1.66 -2.99 -11.90
N LEU A 126 1.49 -3.23 -10.60
CA LEU A 126 0.74 -4.37 -10.08
C LEU A 126 -0.72 -3.94 -9.81
N LEU A 127 -1.65 -4.54 -10.52
CA LEU A 127 -3.08 -4.27 -10.44
C LEU A 127 -3.78 -5.30 -9.56
N ASP A 128 -4.53 -4.83 -8.58
CA ASP A 128 -5.39 -5.68 -7.76
C ASP A 128 -6.82 -5.64 -8.30
N LEU A 129 -7.25 -6.73 -8.94
CA LEU A 129 -8.58 -6.81 -9.54
C LEU A 129 -9.70 -6.60 -8.53
N ASP A 130 -9.51 -7.06 -7.29
CA ASP A 130 -10.47 -6.89 -6.19
C ASP A 130 -10.55 -5.46 -5.64
N LEU A 131 -9.54 -4.65 -5.87
CA LEU A 131 -9.55 -3.22 -5.56
C LEU A 131 -10.01 -2.35 -6.74
N PHE A 132 -9.98 -2.89 -7.96
CA PHE A 132 -10.32 -2.13 -9.16
C PHE A 132 -11.79 -1.75 -9.17
N GLY A 133 -12.08 -0.48 -9.28
CA GLY A 133 -13.45 0.09 -9.20
C GLY A 133 -13.88 0.52 -7.79
N LYS A 134 -13.06 0.32 -6.76
CA LYS A 134 -13.35 0.85 -5.41
C LYS A 134 -13.15 2.37 -5.36
N THR A 135 -13.98 3.02 -4.55
CA THR A 135 -13.87 4.46 -4.33
C THR A 135 -12.59 4.81 -3.56
N PRO A 136 -11.82 5.80 -3.99
CA PRO A 136 -10.61 6.22 -3.30
C PRO A 136 -10.89 6.71 -1.88
N TRP A 137 -10.04 6.32 -0.93
CA TRP A 137 -10.13 6.77 0.47
C TRP A 137 -9.57 8.17 0.71
N THR A 138 -9.02 8.82 -0.30
CA THR A 138 -8.31 10.10 -0.21
C THR A 138 -9.14 11.24 0.39
N ASN A 139 -10.46 11.14 0.36
CA ASN A 139 -11.35 12.18 0.85
C ASN A 139 -11.85 11.95 2.29
N THR A 140 -11.70 10.76 2.83
CA THR A 140 -12.29 10.37 4.12
C THR A 140 -11.29 9.89 5.16
N ASN A 141 -10.10 9.47 4.72
CA ASN A 141 -9.09 8.89 5.60
C ASN A 141 -7.83 9.77 5.62
N ILE A 142 -7.48 10.28 6.80
CA ILE A 142 -6.29 11.13 7.01
C ILE A 142 -4.98 10.45 6.57
N ASN A 143 -4.91 9.11 6.59
CA ASN A 143 -3.73 8.36 6.16
C ASN A 143 -3.62 8.20 4.64
N ALA A 144 -4.63 8.64 3.92
CA ALA A 144 -4.73 8.49 2.47
C ALA A 144 -4.57 9.80 1.70
N PHE A 145 -4.31 10.92 2.38
CA PHE A 145 -4.09 12.18 1.68
C PHE A 145 -2.81 12.17 0.88
N LEU A 146 -2.92 12.55 -0.39
CA LEU A 146 -1.78 12.75 -1.26
C LEU A 146 -1.00 14.01 -0.82
N PRO A 147 0.33 14.02 -0.96
CA PRO A 147 1.15 15.21 -0.73
C PRO A 147 0.68 16.38 -1.61
N PRO A 148 0.78 17.63 -1.11
CA PRO A 148 0.37 18.80 -1.89
C PRO A 148 1.07 18.94 -3.25
N ALA A 149 2.28 18.42 -3.37
CA ALA A 149 3.03 18.45 -4.63
C ALA A 149 2.47 17.56 -5.74
N ILE A 150 1.59 16.62 -5.41
CA ILE A 150 0.96 15.67 -6.35
C ILE A 150 -0.57 15.68 -6.25
N SER A 151 -1.12 16.67 -5.59
CA SER A 151 -2.58 16.86 -5.44
C SER A 151 -2.93 18.34 -5.60
N ASP A 152 -4.19 18.63 -5.86
CA ASP A 152 -4.69 20.01 -5.93
C ASP A 152 -4.88 20.66 -4.56
N GLU A 153 -4.44 20.00 -3.48
CA GLU A 153 -4.60 20.50 -2.14
C GLU A 153 -3.55 21.55 -1.77
N SER A 154 -3.97 22.64 -1.12
CA SER A 154 -3.01 23.63 -0.62
C SER A 154 -2.16 23.03 0.53
N THR A 155 -0.88 23.41 0.57
CA THR A 155 0.07 23.01 1.63
C THR A 155 -0.46 23.35 3.02
N VAL A 156 -1.08 24.54 3.19
CA VAL A 156 -1.66 24.97 4.47
C VAL A 156 -2.79 24.04 4.90
N ARG A 157 -3.70 23.69 4.00
CA ARG A 157 -4.83 22.81 4.31
C ARG A 157 -4.35 21.39 4.64
N PHE A 158 -3.36 20.87 3.91
CA PHE A 158 -2.74 19.58 4.20
C PHE A 158 -2.20 19.51 5.64
N TRP A 159 -1.33 20.45 6.05
CA TRP A 159 -0.75 20.48 7.39
C TRP A 159 -1.79 20.75 8.47
N TRP A 160 -2.75 21.63 8.20
CA TRP A 160 -3.81 21.94 9.14
C TRP A 160 -4.61 20.71 9.54
N ARG A 161 -4.91 19.83 8.60
CA ARG A 161 -5.62 18.57 8.90
C ARG A 161 -4.84 17.68 9.88
N TYR A 162 -3.53 17.51 9.68
CA TYR A 162 -2.72 16.69 10.59
C TYR A 162 -2.52 17.36 11.95
N LEU A 163 -2.41 18.67 12.01
CA LEU A 163 -2.23 19.41 13.24
C LEU A 163 -3.51 19.39 14.11
N THR A 164 -4.69 19.50 13.51
CA THR A 164 -5.95 19.70 14.26
C THR A 164 -6.79 18.43 14.44
N ALA A 165 -6.45 17.32 13.79
CA ALA A 165 -7.19 16.08 13.92
C ALA A 165 -7.14 15.53 15.36
N PHE A 166 -8.31 15.38 16.00
CA PHE A 166 -8.36 14.75 17.32
C PHE A 166 -8.31 13.22 17.19
N GLN A 167 -7.20 12.60 17.62
CA GLN A 167 -6.88 11.20 17.33
C GLN A 167 -6.39 10.44 18.57
N TYR A 168 -7.07 10.57 19.71
CA TYR A 168 -6.65 9.95 20.98
C TYR A 168 -6.20 8.49 20.88
N ARG A 169 -6.96 7.65 20.15
CA ARG A 169 -6.60 6.24 19.98
C ARG A 169 -5.26 6.07 19.26
N LYS A 170 -5.02 6.85 18.21
CA LYS A 170 -3.78 6.79 17.44
C LYS A 170 -2.60 7.33 18.24
N TRP A 171 -2.78 8.40 19.03
CA TRP A 171 -1.74 8.89 19.95
C TRP A 171 -1.32 7.79 20.93
N ARG A 172 -2.28 7.19 21.62
CA ARG A 172 -2.04 6.07 22.53
C ARG A 172 -1.33 4.90 21.85
N ASP A 173 -1.78 4.49 20.67
CA ASP A 173 -1.24 3.35 19.94
C ASP A 173 0.18 3.65 19.41
N SER A 174 0.48 4.89 19.05
CA SER A 174 1.83 5.33 18.66
C SER A 174 2.82 5.23 19.85
N VAL A 175 2.40 5.69 21.02
CA VAL A 175 3.21 5.56 22.25
C VAL A 175 3.40 4.08 22.64
N ARG A 176 2.33 3.28 22.55
CA ARG A 176 2.39 1.83 22.84
C ARG A 176 3.37 1.08 21.95
N ARG A 177 3.44 1.42 20.67
CA ARG A 177 4.41 0.81 19.74
C ARG A 177 5.85 1.11 20.12
N ARG A 178 6.11 2.31 20.61
CA ARG A 178 7.46 2.71 21.06
C ARG A 178 7.87 2.05 22.39
N TYR A 179 6.90 1.83 23.27
CA TYR A 179 7.12 1.33 24.63
C TYR A 179 6.19 0.13 24.94
N PRO A 180 6.38 -1.02 24.28
CA PRO A 180 5.50 -2.18 24.46
C PRO A 180 5.48 -2.70 25.91
N ASP A 181 6.62 -2.68 26.60
CA ASP A 181 6.74 -3.21 27.96
C ASP A 181 6.13 -2.33 29.05
N ALA A 182 6.03 -1.03 28.82
CA ALA A 182 5.40 -0.11 29.78
C ALA A 182 3.89 -0.34 29.92
N VAL A 183 3.27 -0.96 28.92
CA VAL A 183 1.81 -1.16 28.85
C VAL A 183 1.40 -2.57 29.28
N SER A 184 2.25 -3.58 29.05
CA SER A 184 1.97 -4.96 29.46
C SER A 184 1.90 -5.13 30.98
N ARG A 185 2.57 -4.27 31.74
CA ARG A 185 2.54 -4.27 33.21
C ARG A 185 1.22 -3.78 33.82
N GLN A 186 0.39 -3.03 33.06
CA GLN A 186 -0.90 -2.50 33.55
C GLN A 186 -2.11 -3.36 33.21
N SER A 187 -2.02 -4.22 32.20
CA SER A 187 -3.12 -5.12 31.82
C SER A 187 -2.69 -6.56 32.04
N GLY A 188 -2.99 -7.12 33.22
CA GLY A 188 -2.82 -8.54 33.53
C GLY A 188 -3.75 -9.46 32.74
N SER A 189 -3.98 -9.20 31.45
CA SER A 189 -4.84 -10.01 30.59
C SER A 189 -4.21 -10.30 29.22
N THR A 190 -3.80 -11.55 29.12
CA THR A 190 -3.87 -12.40 27.91
C THR A 190 -2.97 -12.02 26.73
N GLU A 191 -1.82 -12.62 26.75
CA GLU A 191 -0.76 -12.71 25.74
C GLU A 191 -1.24 -13.14 24.32
N LYS A 192 -2.45 -13.70 24.19
CA LYS A 192 -2.98 -14.25 22.92
C LYS A 192 -3.38 -13.21 21.88
N ASN A 193 -3.72 -11.98 22.27
CA ASN A 193 -4.22 -10.96 21.32
C ASN A 193 -3.13 -10.05 20.72
N THR A 194 -1.91 -10.08 21.23
CA THR A 194 -0.83 -9.19 20.79
C THR A 194 -0.17 -9.70 19.51
N LEU A 195 -0.05 -11.00 19.34
CA LEU A 195 0.57 -11.62 18.15
C LEU A 195 -0.26 -11.44 16.86
N VAL A 196 -1.59 -11.55 16.96
CA VAL A 196 -2.50 -11.37 15.81
C VAL A 196 -2.52 -9.93 15.28
N ARG A 197 -2.34 -8.94 16.17
CA ARG A 197 -2.26 -7.53 15.75
C ARG A 197 -0.91 -7.11 15.18
N GLN A 198 0.18 -7.76 15.59
CA GLN A 198 1.51 -7.45 15.06
C GLN A 198 1.71 -7.97 13.64
N SER A 199 1.16 -9.12 13.28
CA SER A 199 1.26 -9.66 11.93
C SER A 199 0.46 -8.86 10.89
N ALA A 200 -0.67 -8.27 11.24
CA ALA A 200 -1.46 -7.45 10.32
C ALA A 200 -0.81 -6.08 9.97
N VAL A 201 0.18 -5.64 10.73
CA VAL A 201 0.87 -4.36 10.55
C VAL A 201 2.33 -4.53 10.13
N ALA A 202 2.91 -5.72 10.35
CA ALA A 202 4.29 -6.04 9.97
C ALA A 202 4.53 -6.21 8.46
N GLY A 203 3.49 -6.08 7.63
CA GLY A 203 3.58 -6.26 6.17
C GLY A 203 4.33 -5.16 5.40
N PHE A 204 4.77 -4.09 6.06
CA PHE A 204 5.67 -3.12 5.45
C PHE A 204 7.04 -3.21 6.14
N PRO A 205 8.06 -3.74 5.47
CA PRO A 205 9.41 -3.65 5.99
C PRO A 205 9.72 -2.17 6.19
N ALA A 206 10.17 -1.82 7.38
CA ALA A 206 10.85 -0.53 7.60
C ALA A 206 11.90 -0.43 6.49
N ALA A 207 12.03 0.74 5.87
CA ALA A 207 13.01 0.98 4.83
C ALA A 207 14.37 0.45 5.31
N ALA A 208 14.74 -0.75 4.88
CA ALA A 208 15.91 -1.46 5.36
C ALA A 208 17.11 -0.93 4.60
N THR A 209 17.88 -0.12 5.28
CA THR A 209 19.31 -0.08 5.06
C THR A 209 19.88 -1.40 5.59
N GLY A 210 20.33 -2.26 4.67
CA GLY A 210 21.31 -3.32 4.89
C GLY A 210 21.04 -4.36 5.98
N GLY A 211 20.85 -5.62 5.56
CA GLY A 211 21.22 -6.81 6.30
C GLY A 211 20.19 -7.35 7.27
N ALA A 212 19.33 -8.27 6.83
CA ALA A 212 18.63 -9.21 7.70
C ALA A 212 18.27 -10.49 6.94
N GLY A 213 19.26 -11.32 6.72
CA GLY A 213 19.04 -12.75 6.46
C GLY A 213 18.95 -13.46 7.83
N ASP A 214 18.02 -14.37 7.98
CA ASP A 214 17.92 -15.48 8.96
C ASP A 214 16.93 -15.41 10.13
N ALA A 215 16.51 -14.27 10.64
CA ALA A 215 15.53 -14.28 11.75
C ALA A 215 14.06 -14.45 11.29
N SER A 216 13.77 -14.24 10.02
CA SER A 216 12.40 -14.27 9.46
C SER A 216 11.87 -15.69 9.21
N ARG A 217 12.74 -16.67 9.01
CA ARG A 217 12.33 -18.04 8.63
C ARG A 217 11.73 -18.89 9.76
N SER A 218 12.15 -18.68 11.00
CA SER A 218 11.73 -19.54 12.13
C SER A 218 10.39 -19.14 12.76
N ILE A 219 9.91 -17.92 12.56
CA ILE A 219 8.64 -17.44 13.14
C ILE A 219 7.45 -17.72 12.21
N GLN A 220 7.69 -17.86 10.90
CA GLN A 220 6.63 -18.08 9.90
C GLN A 220 5.96 -19.47 9.95
N THR A 221 6.67 -20.51 10.41
CA THR A 221 6.18 -21.89 10.27
C THR A 221 5.19 -22.33 11.34
N ALA A 222 5.16 -21.72 12.52
CA ALA A 222 4.27 -22.13 13.62
C ALA A 222 2.95 -21.34 13.70
N ALA A 223 2.88 -20.15 13.12
CA ALA A 223 1.71 -19.27 13.18
C ALA A 223 0.77 -19.43 11.97
N SER A 224 1.21 -20.06 10.89
CA SER A 224 0.51 -20.04 9.59
C SER A 224 -0.79 -20.87 9.54
N GLY A 225 -0.89 -21.97 10.26
CA GLY A 225 -2.08 -22.84 10.20
C GLY A 225 -3.30 -22.26 10.91
N GLN A 226 -3.14 -21.80 12.15
CA GLN A 226 -4.26 -21.25 12.93
C GLN A 226 -4.71 -19.86 12.46
N LEU A 227 -3.78 -19.02 11.96
CA LEU A 227 -4.10 -17.70 11.42
C LEU A 227 -4.83 -17.78 10.08
N ALA A 228 -4.54 -18.80 9.27
CA ALA A 228 -5.25 -19.04 8.02
C ALA A 228 -6.73 -19.41 8.27
N ASP A 229 -7.01 -20.26 9.25
CA ASP A 229 -8.37 -20.68 9.56
C ASP A 229 -9.21 -19.55 10.19
N GLU A 230 -8.65 -18.74 11.09
CA GLU A 230 -9.32 -17.57 11.66
C GLU A 230 -9.51 -16.45 10.63
N ALA A 231 -8.52 -16.21 9.77
CA ALA A 231 -8.63 -15.22 8.69
C ALA A 231 -9.65 -15.65 7.64
N VAL A 232 -9.73 -16.92 7.30
CA VAL A 232 -10.77 -17.50 6.43
C VAL A 232 -12.15 -17.33 7.08
N ALA A 233 -12.32 -17.65 8.36
CA ALA A 233 -13.58 -17.51 9.08
C ALA A 233 -14.07 -16.05 9.18
N LEU A 234 -13.16 -15.10 9.41
CA LEU A 234 -13.48 -13.66 9.43
C LEU A 234 -13.81 -13.13 8.02
N SER A 235 -13.19 -13.69 6.98
CA SER A 235 -13.43 -13.29 5.60
C SER A 235 -14.81 -13.67 5.08
N HIS A 236 -15.37 -14.78 5.53
CA HIS A 236 -16.69 -15.24 5.08
C HIS A 236 -17.87 -14.41 5.62
N ARG A 237 -17.70 -13.70 6.73
CA ARG A 237 -18.81 -12.98 7.40
C ARG A 237 -19.17 -11.61 6.80
N GLY A 238 -18.31 -10.97 6.01
CA GLY A 238 -18.52 -9.57 5.56
C GLY A 238 -18.46 -9.33 4.06
N ARG A 239 -18.21 -10.34 3.23
CA ARG A 239 -17.75 -10.14 1.84
C ARG A 239 -18.83 -9.98 0.76
N LYS A 240 -20.02 -10.53 0.95
CA LYS A 240 -21.04 -10.51 -0.13
C LYS A 240 -21.46 -9.12 -0.61
N SER A 241 -21.33 -8.09 0.24
CA SER A 241 -21.67 -6.71 -0.13
C SER A 241 -20.48 -5.87 -0.61
N TRP A 242 -19.24 -6.26 -0.28
CA TRP A 242 -18.06 -5.43 -0.52
C TRP A 242 -17.54 -5.51 -1.97
N ASN A 243 -17.79 -6.61 -2.65
CA ASN A 243 -17.28 -6.87 -4.00
C ASN A 243 -18.25 -6.50 -5.12
N ALA A 244 -19.55 -6.35 -4.81
CA ALA A 244 -20.59 -6.10 -5.83
C ALA A 244 -20.58 -4.66 -6.38
N GLU A 245 -20.08 -3.68 -5.64
CA GLU A 245 -20.13 -2.28 -6.05
C GLU A 245 -18.79 -1.82 -6.65
N ARG A 246 -18.83 -1.35 -7.89
CA ARG A 246 -17.68 -0.78 -8.60
C ARG A 246 -17.99 0.62 -9.15
N PRO A 247 -18.34 1.58 -8.27
CA PRO A 247 -18.83 2.90 -8.69
C PRO A 247 -17.78 3.69 -9.49
N ASP A 248 -16.49 3.47 -9.20
CA ASP A 248 -15.38 4.20 -9.83
C ASP A 248 -14.68 3.39 -10.94
N LEU A 249 -15.28 2.31 -11.43
CA LEU A 249 -14.64 1.44 -12.42
C LEU A 249 -14.26 2.18 -13.71
N ALA A 250 -15.20 2.92 -14.29
CA ALA A 250 -14.95 3.67 -15.53
C ALA A 250 -13.85 4.72 -15.34
N ARG A 251 -13.86 5.40 -14.19
CA ARG A 251 -12.83 6.38 -13.82
C ARG A 251 -11.47 5.73 -13.68
N GLN A 252 -11.35 4.61 -12.99
CA GLN A 252 -10.07 3.92 -12.83
C GLN A 252 -9.55 3.36 -14.15
N ILE A 253 -10.41 2.87 -15.04
CA ILE A 253 -10.02 2.46 -16.41
C ILE A 253 -9.45 3.66 -17.18
N SER A 254 -10.09 4.84 -17.09
CA SER A 254 -9.58 6.06 -17.71
C SER A 254 -8.23 6.49 -17.15
N PHE A 255 -8.01 6.38 -15.84
CA PHE A 255 -6.71 6.66 -15.20
C PHE A 255 -5.64 5.66 -15.63
N LEU A 256 -5.99 4.37 -15.78
CA LEU A 256 -5.06 3.38 -16.32
C LEU A 256 -4.68 3.69 -17.76
N ALA A 257 -5.63 4.06 -18.60
CA ALA A 257 -5.35 4.47 -19.98
C ALA A 257 -4.38 5.67 -20.02
N GLN A 258 -4.59 6.67 -19.16
CA GLN A 258 -3.68 7.81 -19.05
C GLN A 258 -2.30 7.38 -18.54
N PHE A 259 -2.24 6.46 -17.57
CA PHE A 259 -0.98 5.94 -17.04
C PHE A 259 -0.15 5.24 -18.14
N VAL A 260 -0.80 4.38 -18.92
CA VAL A 260 -0.18 3.67 -20.05
C VAL A 260 0.33 4.67 -21.10
N GLU A 261 -0.51 5.64 -21.47
CA GLU A 261 -0.15 6.65 -22.48
C GLU A 261 1.00 7.53 -22.03
N ILE A 262 1.03 7.93 -20.76
CA ILE A 262 2.13 8.72 -20.19
C ILE A 262 3.43 7.92 -20.18
N CYS A 263 3.42 6.64 -19.84
CA CYS A 263 4.60 5.79 -19.94
C CYS A 263 5.09 5.72 -21.40
N ARG A 264 4.18 5.47 -22.33
CA ARG A 264 4.50 5.36 -23.76
C ARG A 264 5.10 6.65 -24.34
N SER A 265 4.50 7.80 -24.04
CA SER A 265 4.94 9.11 -24.55
C SER A 265 6.23 9.63 -23.91
N ASN A 266 6.72 8.99 -22.85
CA ASN A 266 7.98 9.31 -22.17
C ASN A 266 9.04 8.20 -22.31
N ASP A 267 8.85 7.24 -23.21
CA ASP A 267 9.77 6.11 -23.46
C ASP A 267 10.08 5.30 -22.20
N VAL A 268 9.08 5.16 -21.30
CA VAL A 268 9.17 4.34 -20.08
C VAL A 268 8.73 2.93 -20.39
N ALA A 269 9.60 1.95 -20.17
CA ALA A 269 9.26 0.53 -20.29
C ALA A 269 8.23 0.15 -19.21
N LEU A 270 6.96 0.00 -19.59
CA LEU A 270 5.87 -0.36 -18.70
C LEU A 270 5.58 -1.85 -18.76
N THR A 271 5.67 -2.52 -17.60
CA THR A 271 5.14 -3.87 -17.40
C THR A 271 3.91 -3.80 -16.50
N VAL A 272 2.78 -4.33 -16.96
CA VAL A 272 1.55 -4.41 -16.17
C VAL A 272 1.27 -5.85 -15.80
N ALA A 273 0.97 -6.10 -14.54
CA ALA A 273 0.62 -7.42 -14.03
C ALA A 273 -0.60 -7.35 -13.11
N THR A 274 -1.43 -8.40 -13.10
CA THR A 274 -2.44 -8.58 -12.04
C THR A 274 -1.81 -9.29 -10.86
N SER A 275 -2.21 -8.94 -9.64
CA SER A 275 -1.77 -9.65 -8.45
C SER A 275 -2.45 -11.02 -8.33
N PRO A 276 -1.76 -12.04 -7.80
CA PRO A 276 -2.40 -13.28 -7.38
C PRO A 276 -3.54 -13.02 -6.39
N MET A 277 -4.60 -13.79 -6.49
CA MET A 277 -5.74 -13.73 -5.58
C MET A 277 -5.89 -15.06 -4.83
N SER A 278 -6.07 -14.99 -3.51
CA SER A 278 -6.42 -16.15 -2.71
C SER A 278 -7.83 -16.65 -3.08
N ARG A 279 -8.11 -17.94 -2.85
CA ARG A 279 -9.46 -18.48 -3.06
C ARG A 279 -10.52 -17.61 -2.39
N ALA A 280 -10.28 -17.25 -1.15
CA ALA A 280 -11.18 -16.42 -0.38
C ALA A 280 -11.44 -15.04 -1.02
N ASN A 281 -10.50 -14.47 -1.73
CA ASN A 281 -10.70 -13.21 -2.48
C ASN A 281 -11.45 -13.44 -3.79
N MET A 282 -11.29 -14.59 -4.44
CA MET A 282 -11.99 -14.93 -5.68
C MET A 282 -13.46 -15.26 -5.47
N GLU A 283 -13.79 -16.00 -4.41
CA GLU A 283 -15.16 -16.46 -4.10
C GLU A 283 -16.18 -15.32 -3.87
N GLY A 284 -15.69 -14.09 -3.67
CA GLY A 284 -16.55 -12.91 -3.54
C GLY A 284 -17.05 -12.32 -4.86
N TYR A 285 -16.61 -12.87 -6.01
CA TYR A 285 -16.97 -12.36 -7.35
C TYR A 285 -17.88 -13.35 -8.08
N PRO A 286 -18.86 -12.87 -8.85
CA PRO A 286 -19.61 -13.70 -9.79
C PRO A 286 -18.68 -14.36 -10.80
N ASP A 287 -19.07 -15.54 -11.27
CA ASP A 287 -18.31 -16.28 -12.28
C ASP A 287 -18.10 -15.43 -13.54
N GLY A 288 -16.86 -15.39 -14.00
CA GLY A 288 -16.47 -14.63 -15.20
C GLY A 288 -16.26 -13.12 -15.00
N GLU A 289 -16.62 -12.52 -13.86
CA GLU A 289 -16.47 -11.07 -13.65
C GLU A 289 -15.01 -10.63 -13.67
N LEU A 290 -14.12 -11.36 -13.01
CA LEU A 290 -12.69 -11.05 -12.98
C LEU A 290 -12.05 -11.21 -14.36
N GLU A 291 -12.47 -12.23 -15.13
CA GLU A 291 -12.03 -12.42 -16.52
C GLU A 291 -12.48 -11.26 -17.39
N ALA A 292 -13.77 -10.89 -17.35
CA ALA A 292 -14.29 -9.76 -18.10
C ALA A 292 -13.60 -8.44 -17.75
N LEU A 293 -13.26 -8.23 -16.47
CA LEU A 293 -12.45 -7.08 -16.05
C LEU A 293 -11.06 -7.13 -16.67
N THR A 294 -10.38 -8.28 -16.58
CA THR A 294 -9.04 -8.46 -17.13
C THR A 294 -9.01 -8.20 -18.62
N GLU A 295 -10.01 -8.70 -19.38
CA GLU A 295 -10.15 -8.41 -20.80
C GLU A 295 -10.32 -6.92 -21.11
N ARG A 296 -11.12 -6.20 -20.30
CA ARG A 296 -11.28 -4.74 -20.47
C ARG A 296 -9.97 -4.00 -20.24
N LEU A 297 -9.20 -4.39 -19.23
CA LEU A 297 -7.89 -3.80 -18.94
C LEU A 297 -6.89 -4.15 -20.06
N ASN A 298 -6.94 -5.38 -20.58
CA ASN A 298 -6.06 -5.87 -21.63
C ASN A 298 -6.26 -5.18 -23.01
N ARG A 299 -7.37 -4.48 -23.22
CA ARG A 299 -7.54 -3.60 -24.38
C ARG A 299 -6.65 -2.36 -24.33
N LEU A 300 -6.20 -1.97 -23.14
CA LEU A 300 -5.34 -0.79 -22.94
C LEU A 300 -3.86 -1.10 -23.13
N THR A 301 -3.43 -2.28 -22.72
CA THR A 301 -2.01 -2.69 -22.69
C THR A 301 -1.89 -4.21 -22.54
N PRO A 302 -0.78 -4.83 -22.98
CA PRO A 302 -0.49 -6.21 -22.61
C PRO A 302 -0.45 -6.37 -21.08
N ILE A 303 -0.96 -7.50 -20.56
CA ILE A 303 -1.02 -7.77 -19.13
C ILE A 303 -0.46 -9.16 -18.81
N TRP A 304 0.43 -9.22 -17.85
CA TRP A 304 0.76 -10.46 -17.18
C TRP A 304 -0.33 -10.83 -16.20
N ASP A 305 -1.09 -11.88 -16.50
CA ASP A 305 -2.21 -12.32 -15.66
C ASP A 305 -1.77 -13.39 -14.67
N PHE A 306 -1.68 -13.00 -13.39
CA PHE A 306 -1.38 -13.88 -12.25
C PHE A 306 -2.61 -14.10 -11.35
N SER A 307 -3.80 -13.62 -11.73
CA SER A 307 -4.94 -13.52 -10.82
C SER A 307 -5.49 -14.86 -10.31
N SER A 308 -5.38 -15.94 -11.08
CA SER A 308 -6.15 -17.18 -10.83
C SER A 308 -5.37 -18.49 -10.92
N PRO A 309 -4.15 -18.62 -10.40
CA PRO A 309 -3.48 -19.91 -10.41
C PRO A 309 -4.06 -20.83 -9.32
N LYS A 310 -4.75 -21.90 -9.70
CA LYS A 310 -5.46 -22.81 -8.78
C LYS A 310 -4.54 -23.41 -7.72
N TRP A 311 -3.33 -23.84 -8.10
CA TRP A 311 -2.36 -24.46 -7.20
C TRP A 311 -1.85 -23.48 -6.11
N LEU A 312 -1.81 -22.19 -6.40
CA LEU A 312 -1.36 -21.16 -5.49
C LEU A 312 -2.49 -20.73 -4.56
N ALA A 313 -3.70 -20.59 -5.09
CA ALA A 313 -4.85 -20.08 -4.36
C ALA A 313 -5.19 -20.91 -3.10
N ASP A 314 -4.92 -22.22 -3.15
CA ASP A 314 -5.26 -23.20 -2.11
C ASP A 314 -4.10 -23.58 -1.20
N ASN A 315 -2.88 -23.13 -1.49
CA ASN A 315 -1.71 -23.51 -0.71
C ASN A 315 -1.30 -22.40 0.26
N PRO A 316 -1.54 -22.58 1.58
CA PRO A 316 -1.28 -21.54 2.58
C PRO A 316 0.18 -21.11 2.66
N ASN A 317 1.14 -21.93 2.24
CA ASN A 317 2.57 -21.61 2.27
C ASN A 317 2.96 -20.48 1.30
N TYR A 318 2.10 -20.16 0.34
CA TYR A 318 2.35 -19.06 -0.61
C TYR A 318 1.71 -17.73 -0.18
N TRP A 319 1.05 -17.69 0.97
CA TRP A 319 0.34 -16.51 1.49
C TRP A 319 0.94 -16.05 2.80
N ALA A 320 1.22 -14.76 2.90
CA ALA A 320 1.60 -14.12 4.17
C ALA A 320 0.38 -13.94 5.09
N ASP A 321 -0.78 -13.71 4.49
CA ASP A 321 -2.09 -13.68 5.13
C ASP A 321 -3.20 -13.98 4.09
N PHE A 322 -4.46 -13.80 4.45
CA PHE A 322 -5.61 -14.10 3.57
C PHE A 322 -5.63 -13.29 2.26
N SER A 323 -4.89 -12.20 2.15
CA SER A 323 -4.92 -11.26 1.03
C SER A 323 -3.56 -11.05 0.35
N HIS A 324 -2.46 -11.28 1.06
CA HIS A 324 -1.13 -11.00 0.59
C HIS A 324 -0.37 -12.29 0.28
N PHE A 325 0.13 -12.40 -0.93
CA PHE A 325 1.06 -13.48 -1.29
C PHE A 325 2.44 -13.27 -0.62
N SER A 326 3.23 -14.33 -0.50
CA SER A 326 4.56 -14.27 0.12
C SER A 326 5.62 -13.68 -0.84
N ASP A 327 6.74 -13.23 -0.28
CA ASP A 327 7.90 -12.76 -1.07
C ASP A 327 8.38 -13.80 -2.09
N ALA A 328 8.29 -15.10 -1.76
CA ALA A 328 8.64 -16.18 -2.68
C ALA A 328 7.77 -16.16 -3.96
N VAL A 329 6.48 -15.87 -3.82
CA VAL A 329 5.58 -15.71 -4.97
C VAL A 329 5.94 -14.45 -5.77
N GLY A 330 6.30 -13.37 -5.09
CA GLY A 330 6.79 -12.15 -5.74
C GLY A 330 8.03 -12.41 -6.62
N LEU A 331 8.97 -13.22 -6.13
CA LEU A 331 10.15 -13.62 -6.92
C LEU A 331 9.76 -14.48 -8.14
N LEU A 332 8.85 -15.46 -7.96
CA LEU A 332 8.35 -16.28 -9.07
C LEU A 332 7.65 -15.43 -10.15
N MET A 333 6.91 -14.39 -9.75
CA MET A 333 6.31 -13.43 -10.68
C MET A 333 7.37 -12.69 -11.50
N LEU A 334 8.41 -12.17 -10.83
CA LEU A 334 9.51 -11.48 -11.50
C LEU A 334 10.27 -12.41 -12.47
N ASP A 335 10.56 -13.65 -12.06
CA ASP A 335 11.21 -14.63 -12.93
C ASP A 335 10.38 -14.94 -14.18
N ARG A 336 9.08 -15.09 -14.01
CA ARG A 336 8.16 -15.33 -15.12
C ARG A 336 8.09 -14.16 -16.09
N MET A 337 8.03 -12.93 -15.58
CA MET A 337 7.91 -11.73 -16.41
C MET A 337 9.20 -11.37 -17.16
N PHE A 338 10.34 -11.53 -16.51
CA PHE A 338 11.59 -10.96 -17.03
C PHE A 338 12.63 -12.00 -17.49
N LEU A 339 12.61 -13.22 -16.98
CA LEU A 339 13.57 -14.26 -17.36
C LEU A 339 13.00 -15.30 -18.32
N GLY A 340 11.68 -15.33 -18.51
CA GLY A 340 10.99 -16.30 -19.37
C GLY A 340 11.01 -17.75 -18.86
N ASN A 341 11.79 -18.04 -17.82
CA ASN A 341 11.85 -19.33 -17.15
C ASN A 341 11.56 -19.12 -15.65
N SER A 342 10.56 -19.76 -15.17
CA SER A 342 10.21 -19.76 -13.75
C SER A 342 10.14 -21.20 -13.28
N SER A 343 10.58 -21.46 -12.04
CA SER A 343 10.35 -22.75 -11.38
C SER A 343 8.87 -22.99 -11.06
N ALA A 344 8.04 -21.97 -11.24
CA ALA A 344 6.60 -22.09 -11.09
C ALA A 344 5.95 -22.87 -12.24
N PRO A 345 4.80 -23.54 -12.01
CA PRO A 345 4.05 -24.23 -13.05
C PRO A 345 3.74 -23.33 -14.25
N ALA A 346 3.57 -23.95 -15.43
CA ALA A 346 3.41 -23.22 -16.69
C ALA A 346 2.16 -22.33 -16.73
N ASP A 347 1.14 -22.64 -15.93
CA ASP A 347 -0.09 -21.87 -15.77
C ASP A 347 0.05 -20.67 -14.82
N PHE A 348 1.22 -20.51 -14.17
CA PHE A 348 1.50 -19.34 -13.33
C PHE A 348 2.00 -18.17 -14.16
N GLY A 349 1.17 -17.16 -14.34
CA GLY A 349 1.50 -15.96 -15.08
C GLY A 349 1.45 -16.17 -16.60
N ARG A 350 0.36 -15.76 -17.20
CA ARG A 350 0.16 -15.77 -18.64
C ARG A 350 0.23 -14.34 -19.18
N LEU A 351 1.13 -14.11 -20.12
CA LEU A 351 1.12 -12.86 -20.87
C LEU A 351 -0.11 -12.85 -21.81
N ARG A 352 -1.01 -11.93 -21.59
CA ARG A 352 -2.13 -11.63 -22.50
C ARG A 352 -1.69 -10.50 -23.42
N PRO A 353 -1.53 -10.75 -24.73
CA PRO A 353 -1.22 -9.69 -25.67
C PRO A 353 -2.37 -8.69 -25.72
N GLN A 354 -2.06 -7.42 -25.98
CA GLN A 354 -3.10 -6.40 -26.09
C GLN A 354 -4.16 -6.81 -27.12
N LEU A 355 -5.42 -6.75 -26.70
CA LEU A 355 -6.54 -7.00 -27.60
C LEU A 355 -6.73 -5.79 -28.54
N ALA A 356 -7.17 -6.08 -29.76
CA ALA A 356 -7.57 -5.00 -30.67
C ALA A 356 -8.67 -4.13 -30.04
N PRO A 357 -8.66 -2.82 -30.27
CA PRO A 357 -9.62 -1.89 -29.72
C PRO A 357 -11.07 -2.16 -30.17
#